data_f061d6131a1061effd64fcf11f4bd39c
#
_entry.id   f061d6131a1061effd64fcf11f4bd39c
#
_cell.length_a   1.000
_cell.length_b   1.000
_cell.length_c   1.000
_cell.angle_alpha   90.00
_cell.angle_beta   90.00
_cell.angle_gamma   90.00
#
_symmetry.space_group_name_H-M   'P 1'
#
loop_
_entity.id
_entity.type
_entity.pdbx_description
1 polymer ?
#
loop_
_entity_poly.entity_id
_entity_poly.type
_entity_poly.pdbx_seq_one_letter_code
_entity_poly.pdbx_strand_id
1 'polypeptide(L)'
;MKKIIFLFLIFSAMLFAKWEVGTSYTTSGDPLTIFITYDLEGSHYIDYIAYILIGVNVSSSGYSVITIFHENIEERDNLVLIVTDNEGNDVKCHFHEDDMQDDYVNMSAGRSSVLTKMLYNGKSAKLMKNFKPIATFDLKGIKQVMQKHVGKSYWYKYKLND
;
A
#
# COMPACT_ATOMS: atom_id res chain seq x y z
N MET A 1 23.64 -34.98 -0.09
CA MET A 1 23.03 -34.01 0.84
C MET A 1 23.13 -32.52 0.43
N LYS A 2 23.94 -32.10 -0.55
CA LYS A 2 24.08 -30.69 -0.99
C LYS A 2 22.94 -30.17 -1.91
N LYS A 3 22.17 -31.06 -2.54
CA LYS A 3 21.09 -30.65 -3.47
C LYS A 3 19.77 -30.23 -2.81
N ILE A 4 19.53 -30.63 -1.55
CA ILE A 4 18.28 -30.30 -0.81
C ILE A 4 18.29 -28.87 -0.27
N ILE A 5 19.47 -28.33 0.07
CA ILE A 5 19.62 -26.97 0.60
C ILE A 5 19.32 -25.91 -0.46
N PHE A 6 19.60 -26.20 -1.74
CA PHE A 6 19.36 -25.26 -2.83
C PHE A 6 17.86 -25.11 -3.18
N LEU A 7 17.09 -26.18 -2.99
CA LEU A 7 15.63 -26.17 -3.21
C LEU A 7 14.90 -25.36 -2.13
N PHE A 8 15.39 -25.40 -0.89
CA PHE A 8 14.80 -24.64 0.22
C PHE A 8 15.05 -23.13 0.10
N LEU A 9 16.16 -22.69 -0.48
CA LEU A 9 16.47 -21.28 -0.71
C LEU A 9 15.61 -20.67 -1.83
N ILE A 10 15.20 -21.45 -2.82
CA ILE A 10 14.30 -20.99 -3.89
C ILE A 10 12.86 -20.89 -3.38
N PHE A 11 12.43 -21.78 -2.48
CA PHE A 11 11.07 -21.74 -1.90
C PHE A 11 10.88 -20.61 -0.87
N SER A 12 11.94 -20.20 -0.18
CA SER A 12 11.84 -19.05 0.76
C SER A 12 11.77 -17.69 0.07
N ALA A 13 12.15 -17.61 -1.21
CA ALA A 13 12.03 -16.38 -2.00
C ALA A 13 10.61 -16.11 -2.53
N MET A 14 9.69 -17.07 -2.44
CA MET A 14 8.31 -16.96 -2.95
C MET A 14 7.28 -16.53 -1.90
N LEU A 15 7.69 -16.24 -0.66
CA LEU A 15 6.77 -15.89 0.45
C LEU A 15 6.72 -14.41 0.81
N PHE A 16 7.29 -13.53 -0.01
CA PHE A 16 7.15 -12.08 0.19
C PHE A 16 6.01 -11.55 -0.67
N ALA A 17 5.14 -10.75 -0.09
CA ALA A 17 4.19 -9.94 -0.83
C ALA A 17 4.93 -9.28 -2.00
N LYS A 18 4.43 -9.50 -3.20
CA LYS A 18 5.10 -9.02 -4.40
C LYS A 18 4.75 -7.55 -4.59
N TRP A 19 5.58 -6.66 -4.07
CA TRP A 19 5.51 -5.26 -4.39
C TRP A 19 6.03 -5.02 -5.81
N GLU A 20 5.18 -4.50 -6.67
CA GLU A 20 5.58 -4.02 -7.97
C GLU A 20 6.08 -2.58 -7.85
N VAL A 21 7.15 -2.25 -8.60
CA VAL A 21 7.75 -0.91 -8.59
C VAL A 21 7.80 -0.37 -10.00
N GLY A 22 7.30 0.85 -10.15
CA GLY A 22 7.27 1.55 -11.44
C GLY A 22 7.57 3.05 -11.29
N THR A 23 7.37 3.78 -12.37
CA THR A 23 7.47 5.24 -12.42
C THR A 23 6.23 5.80 -13.09
N SER A 24 5.70 6.88 -12.53
CA SER A 24 4.62 7.69 -13.12
C SER A 24 4.94 9.17 -12.98
N TYR A 25 4.04 10.01 -13.41
CA TYR A 25 4.18 11.45 -13.34
C TYR A 25 2.87 12.06 -12.82
N THR A 26 2.99 13.13 -12.04
CA THR A 26 1.84 13.95 -11.67
C THR A 26 1.31 14.72 -12.88
N THR A 27 0.15 15.34 -12.75
CA THR A 27 -0.40 16.25 -13.76
C THR A 27 0.50 17.47 -14.03
N SER A 28 1.33 17.86 -13.04
CA SER A 28 2.36 18.91 -13.17
C SER A 28 3.66 18.42 -13.81
N GLY A 29 3.78 17.10 -14.08
CA GLY A 29 4.98 16.51 -14.68
C GLY A 29 6.04 16.07 -13.68
N ASP A 30 5.76 16.12 -12.36
CA ASP A 30 6.72 15.67 -11.34
C ASP A 30 6.81 14.14 -11.33
N PRO A 31 8.01 13.55 -11.29
CA PRO A 31 8.17 12.11 -11.28
C PRO A 31 7.75 11.50 -9.93
N LEU A 32 7.04 10.37 -10.01
CA LEU A 32 6.66 9.55 -8.88
C LEU A 32 7.28 8.17 -9.00
N THR A 33 7.91 7.68 -7.94
CA THR A 33 8.20 6.24 -7.79
C THR A 33 6.95 5.58 -7.25
N ILE A 34 6.44 4.58 -7.96
CA ILE A 34 5.19 3.90 -7.66
C ILE A 34 5.48 2.55 -7.04
N PHE A 35 4.75 2.21 -5.98
CA PHE A 35 4.74 0.92 -5.31
C PHE A 35 3.30 0.40 -5.32
N ILE A 36 3.09 -0.83 -5.83
CA ILE A 36 1.77 -1.43 -5.92
C ILE A 36 1.78 -2.78 -5.20
N THR A 37 0.76 -3.03 -4.40
CA THR A 37 0.42 -4.35 -3.87
C THR A 37 -1.03 -4.67 -4.17
N TYR A 38 -1.33 -5.95 -4.33
CA TYR A 38 -2.64 -6.47 -4.72
C TYR A 38 -3.28 -7.23 -3.58
N ASP A 39 -4.61 -7.36 -3.64
CA ASP A 39 -5.37 -8.17 -2.71
C ASP A 39 -4.92 -9.64 -2.72
N LEU A 40 -4.84 -10.25 -1.53
CA LEU A 40 -4.42 -11.63 -1.35
C LEU A 40 -5.45 -12.66 -1.86
N GLU A 41 -6.74 -12.31 -1.85
CA GLU A 41 -7.82 -13.21 -2.24
C GLU A 41 -8.16 -13.15 -3.73
N GLY A 42 -7.81 -12.04 -4.41
CA GLY A 42 -8.09 -11.78 -5.82
C GLY A 42 -7.18 -12.47 -6.82
N SER A 43 -6.42 -13.42 -6.43
CA SER A 43 -5.18 -13.80 -7.05
C SER A 43 -5.23 -14.91 -8.03
N HIS A 44 -6.00 -15.09 -9.00
CA HIS A 44 -5.56 -16.10 -10.00
C HIS A 44 -5.94 -15.86 -11.46
N TYR A 45 -6.69 -14.86 -11.79
CA TYR A 45 -7.02 -14.57 -13.19
C TYR A 45 -7.17 -13.08 -13.46
N ILE A 46 -6.23 -12.52 -14.20
CA ILE A 46 -6.25 -11.36 -15.11
C ILE A 46 -6.91 -10.06 -14.60
N ASP A 47 -7.94 -10.12 -13.75
CA ASP A 47 -8.65 -8.97 -13.21
C ASP A 47 -8.33 -8.82 -11.72
N TYR A 48 -7.40 -7.91 -11.39
CA TYR A 48 -7.13 -7.54 -10.01
C TYR A 48 -8.36 -6.88 -9.41
N ILE A 49 -9.00 -7.54 -8.46
CA ILE A 49 -10.21 -7.05 -7.78
C ILE A 49 -9.89 -5.81 -6.94
N ALA A 50 -8.66 -5.73 -6.40
CA ALA A 50 -8.22 -4.61 -5.57
C ALA A 50 -6.70 -4.42 -5.57
N TYR A 51 -6.25 -3.15 -5.43
CA TYR A 51 -4.85 -2.82 -5.19
C TYR A 51 -4.69 -1.57 -4.33
N ILE A 52 -3.53 -1.45 -3.69
CA ILE A 52 -3.02 -0.21 -3.09
C ILE A 52 -1.84 0.26 -3.92
N LEU A 53 -1.91 1.49 -4.42
CA LEU A 53 -0.84 2.19 -5.10
C LEU A 53 -0.33 3.34 -4.22
N ILE A 54 0.98 3.39 -3.99
CA ILE A 54 1.67 4.47 -3.30
C ILE A 54 2.61 5.14 -4.29
N GLY A 55 2.36 6.39 -4.65
CA GLY A 55 3.25 7.22 -5.44
C GLY A 55 4.09 8.11 -4.52
N VAL A 56 5.42 8.09 -4.66
CA VAL A 56 6.35 8.88 -3.84
C VAL A 56 7.12 9.84 -4.71
N ASN A 57 6.99 11.14 -4.42
CA ASN A 57 7.86 12.18 -4.96
C ASN A 57 9.04 12.38 -4.03
N VAL A 58 10.25 12.17 -4.54
CA VAL A 58 11.51 12.31 -3.78
C VAL A 58 12.15 13.69 -3.90
N SER A 59 11.48 14.67 -4.55
CA SER A 59 11.95 16.06 -4.62
C SER A 59 12.04 16.69 -3.23
N SER A 60 12.56 17.91 -3.17
CA SER A 60 12.85 18.64 -1.91
C SER A 60 11.64 18.81 -0.97
N SER A 61 10.42 18.75 -1.50
CA SER A 61 9.18 18.82 -0.70
C SER A 61 8.69 17.47 -0.18
N GLY A 62 9.18 16.37 -0.72
CA GLY A 62 8.87 14.97 -0.34
C GLY A 62 7.43 14.72 0.03
N TYR A 63 6.59 14.31 -0.91
CA TYR A 63 5.20 13.96 -0.63
C TYR A 63 4.85 12.57 -1.18
N SER A 64 3.75 12.01 -0.72
CA SER A 64 3.16 10.82 -1.33
C SER A 64 1.72 11.07 -1.75
N VAL A 65 1.29 10.26 -2.71
CA VAL A 65 -0.11 10.11 -3.11
C VAL A 65 -0.50 8.65 -2.94
N ILE A 66 -1.72 8.38 -2.54
CA ILE A 66 -2.24 7.01 -2.40
C ILE A 66 -3.51 6.89 -3.19
N THR A 67 -3.58 5.83 -4.00
CA THR A 67 -4.80 5.36 -4.64
C THR A 67 -5.10 3.96 -4.13
N ILE A 68 -6.34 3.72 -3.73
CA ILE A 68 -6.85 2.39 -3.39
C ILE A 68 -7.99 2.11 -4.36
N PHE A 69 -7.87 1.02 -5.08
CA PHE A 69 -8.89 0.54 -6.01
C PHE A 69 -9.55 -0.72 -5.48
N HIS A 70 -10.85 -0.82 -5.70
CA HIS A 70 -11.60 -2.06 -5.60
C HIS A 70 -12.86 -1.95 -6.46
N GLU A 71 -13.13 -2.93 -7.29
CA GLU A 71 -14.26 -2.95 -8.25
C GLU A 71 -15.65 -2.70 -7.64
N ASN A 72 -15.80 -2.91 -6.32
CA ASN A 72 -17.06 -2.74 -5.60
C ASN A 72 -17.09 -1.46 -4.73
N ILE A 73 -16.17 -0.50 -4.92
CA ILE A 73 -16.25 0.81 -4.27
C ILE A 73 -17.29 1.67 -5.00
N GLU A 74 -18.10 2.38 -4.22
CA GLU A 74 -19.06 3.38 -4.69
C GLU A 74 -18.88 4.67 -3.88
N GLU A 75 -19.15 5.84 -4.48
CA GLU A 75 -18.91 7.17 -3.89
C GLU A 75 -19.51 7.40 -2.51
N ARG A 76 -20.58 6.68 -2.14
CA ARG A 76 -21.28 6.85 -0.85
C ARG A 76 -20.94 5.77 0.17
N ASP A 77 -19.97 4.95 -0.10
CA ASP A 77 -19.59 3.89 0.83
C ASP A 77 -18.87 4.44 2.06
N ASN A 78 -19.14 3.84 3.20
CA ASN A 78 -18.32 4.05 4.40
C ASN A 78 -17.09 3.13 4.30
N LEU A 79 -15.97 3.71 3.83
CA LEU A 79 -14.72 3.00 3.66
C LEU A 79 -13.74 3.29 4.81
N VAL A 80 -13.12 2.22 5.30
CA VAL A 80 -12.07 2.28 6.33
C VAL A 80 -10.94 1.31 5.96
N LEU A 81 -9.71 1.80 5.94
CA LEU A 81 -8.54 0.94 5.88
C LEU A 81 -8.02 0.68 7.30
N ILE A 82 -7.99 -0.57 7.72
CA ILE A 82 -7.41 -0.99 8.98
C ILE A 82 -6.01 -1.52 8.71
N VAL A 83 -4.99 -0.87 9.25
CA VAL A 83 -3.60 -1.31 9.14
C VAL A 83 -3.19 -1.94 10.46
N THR A 84 -2.79 -3.21 10.42
CA THR A 84 -2.26 -3.95 11.58
C THR A 84 -0.74 -3.87 11.55
N ASP A 85 -0.13 -3.43 12.65
CA ASP A 85 1.33 -3.35 12.81
C ASP A 85 1.97 -4.71 13.16
N ASN A 86 3.29 -4.73 13.33
CA ASN A 86 4.02 -5.96 13.68
C ASN A 86 3.76 -6.45 15.10
N GLU A 87 3.21 -5.62 15.99
CA GLU A 87 2.85 -5.93 17.37
C GLU A 87 1.39 -6.41 17.47
N GLY A 88 0.61 -6.31 16.36
CA GLY A 88 -0.79 -6.70 16.31
C GLY A 88 -1.76 -5.57 16.66
N ASN A 89 -1.29 -4.32 16.74
CA ASN A 89 -2.15 -3.17 16.97
C ASN A 89 -2.77 -2.71 15.66
N ASP A 90 -4.05 -2.34 15.72
CA ASP A 90 -4.80 -1.82 14.59
C ASP A 90 -4.87 -0.30 14.61
N VAL A 91 -4.52 0.32 13.48
CA VAL A 91 -4.72 1.75 13.22
C VAL A 91 -5.71 1.90 12.07
N LYS A 92 -6.70 2.77 12.23
CA LYS A 92 -7.77 2.98 11.26
C LYS A 92 -7.60 4.27 10.49
N CYS A 93 -7.72 4.20 9.17
CA CYS A 93 -7.83 5.35 8.28
C CYS A 93 -9.24 5.39 7.69
N HIS A 94 -10.02 6.41 8.06
CA HIS A 94 -11.35 6.65 7.48
C HIS A 94 -11.20 7.48 6.22
N PHE A 95 -11.89 7.11 5.15
CA PHE A 95 -11.95 7.87 3.92
C PHE A 95 -13.15 8.81 3.95
N HIS A 96 -13.01 10.00 3.32
CA HIS A 96 -14.03 11.00 3.21
C HIS A 96 -14.66 10.94 1.82
N GLU A 97 -15.85 11.49 1.64
CA GLU A 97 -16.49 11.58 0.33
C GLU A 97 -15.58 12.27 -0.70
N ASP A 98 -14.85 13.31 -0.31
CA ASP A 98 -13.90 14.02 -1.18
C ASP A 98 -12.70 13.17 -1.64
N ASP A 99 -12.41 12.06 -0.97
CA ASP A 99 -11.36 11.11 -1.38
C ASP A 99 -11.89 10.11 -2.41
N MET A 100 -13.20 9.97 -2.54
CA MET A 100 -13.86 8.94 -3.34
C MET A 100 -14.04 9.40 -4.78
N GLN A 101 -13.69 8.55 -5.74
CA GLN A 101 -13.88 8.80 -7.17
C GLN A 101 -14.25 7.49 -7.85
N ASP A 102 -15.50 7.31 -8.23
CA ASP A 102 -16.02 6.08 -8.83
C ASP A 102 -15.65 4.83 -8.00
N ASP A 103 -14.78 3.98 -8.51
CA ASP A 103 -14.35 2.70 -7.94
C ASP A 103 -13.00 2.79 -7.20
N TYR A 104 -12.49 3.98 -6.91
CA TYR A 104 -11.24 4.18 -6.20
C TYR A 104 -11.26 5.34 -5.19
N VAL A 105 -10.35 5.25 -4.24
CA VAL A 105 -10.00 6.30 -3.29
C VAL A 105 -8.73 7.00 -3.77
N ASN A 106 -8.75 8.32 -3.84
CA ASN A 106 -7.58 9.13 -4.18
C ASN A 106 -7.37 10.22 -3.14
N MET A 107 -6.36 10.05 -2.29
CA MET A 107 -6.17 10.92 -1.13
C MET A 107 -5.31 12.14 -1.45
N SER A 108 -5.63 13.27 -0.83
CA SER A 108 -4.78 14.47 -0.84
C SER A 108 -3.38 14.18 -0.27
N ALA A 109 -2.35 14.94 -0.72
CA ALA A 109 -0.95 14.70 -0.38
C ALA A 109 -0.68 14.65 1.14
N GLY A 110 -1.31 15.51 1.95
CA GLY A 110 -1.14 15.51 3.40
C GLY A 110 -1.63 14.23 4.07
N ARG A 111 -2.85 13.80 3.73
CA ARG A 111 -3.46 12.56 4.25
C ARG A 111 -2.75 11.32 3.70
N SER A 112 -2.35 11.35 2.43
CA SER A 112 -1.55 10.28 1.82
C SER A 112 -0.25 10.06 2.57
N SER A 113 0.43 11.12 3.00
CA SER A 113 1.68 11.00 3.76
C SER A 113 1.47 10.29 5.10
N VAL A 114 0.36 10.57 5.80
CA VAL A 114 0.00 9.86 7.05
C VAL A 114 -0.28 8.39 6.76
N LEU A 115 -1.12 8.09 5.77
CA LEU A 115 -1.44 6.70 5.42
C LEU A 115 -0.20 5.93 4.92
N THR A 116 0.71 6.58 4.17
CA THR A 116 1.97 5.96 3.77
C THR A 116 2.81 5.53 4.98
N LYS A 117 2.86 6.35 6.05
CA LYS A 117 3.55 5.98 7.30
C LYS A 117 2.89 4.78 7.97
N MET A 118 1.56 4.73 7.99
CA MET A 118 0.82 3.58 8.51
C MET A 118 1.21 2.31 7.75
N LEU A 119 1.09 2.33 6.42
CA LEU A 119 1.42 1.19 5.55
C LEU A 119 2.89 0.77 5.68
N TYR A 120 3.82 1.73 5.71
CA TYR A 120 5.25 1.47 5.89
C TYR A 120 5.58 0.72 7.19
N ASN A 121 4.83 0.97 8.26
CA ASN A 121 5.00 0.30 9.56
C ASN A 121 4.05 -0.89 9.74
N GLY A 122 3.15 -1.11 8.80
CA GLY A 122 2.16 -2.18 8.82
C GLY A 122 2.73 -3.55 8.47
N LYS A 123 2.05 -4.58 8.95
CA LYS A 123 2.23 -5.98 8.57
C LYS A 123 1.19 -6.40 7.53
N SER A 124 -0.03 -5.92 7.69
CA SER A 124 -1.15 -6.17 6.78
C SER A 124 -2.11 -4.98 6.77
N ALA A 125 -2.91 -4.86 5.72
CA ALA A 125 -3.99 -3.90 5.66
C ALA A 125 -5.28 -4.60 5.23
N LYS A 126 -6.42 -4.16 5.76
CA LYS A 126 -7.74 -4.67 5.44
C LYS A 126 -8.65 -3.52 5.05
N LEU A 127 -9.20 -3.57 3.84
CA LEU A 127 -10.19 -2.60 3.36
C LEU A 127 -11.59 -3.05 3.80
N MET A 128 -12.28 -2.17 4.49
CA MET A 128 -13.64 -2.38 4.99
C MET A 128 -14.61 -1.48 4.23
N LYS A 129 -15.68 -2.05 3.70
CA LYS A 129 -16.83 -1.34 3.12
C LYS A 129 -18.05 -1.60 3.99
N ASN A 130 -18.67 -0.55 4.53
CA ASN A 130 -19.89 -0.68 5.33
C ASN A 130 -19.77 -1.75 6.43
N PHE A 131 -18.66 -1.72 7.16
CA PHE A 131 -18.28 -2.66 8.24
C PHE A 131 -17.97 -4.11 7.80
N LYS A 132 -17.91 -4.41 6.51
CA LYS A 132 -17.54 -5.73 5.98
C LYS A 132 -16.17 -5.67 5.30
N PRO A 133 -15.29 -6.65 5.51
CA PRO A 133 -14.02 -6.73 4.78
C PRO A 133 -14.30 -7.03 3.30
N ILE A 134 -13.64 -6.30 2.40
CA ILE A 134 -13.74 -6.50 0.95
C ILE A 134 -12.37 -6.80 0.31
N ALA A 135 -11.26 -6.45 0.96
CA ALA A 135 -9.93 -6.78 0.48
C ALA A 135 -8.92 -6.88 1.64
N THR A 136 -7.87 -7.69 1.46
CA THR A 136 -6.77 -7.85 2.42
C THR A 136 -5.43 -7.80 1.69
N PHE A 137 -4.52 -6.96 2.18
CA PHE A 137 -3.21 -6.73 1.58
C PHE A 137 -2.09 -7.18 2.54
N ASP A 138 -1.11 -7.92 2.01
CA ASP A 138 0.12 -8.22 2.74
C ASP A 138 1.12 -7.06 2.54
N LEU A 139 1.54 -6.43 3.64
CA LEU A 139 2.47 -5.30 3.61
C LEU A 139 3.93 -5.71 3.85
N LYS A 140 4.21 -7.01 3.93
CA LYS A 140 5.59 -7.49 4.11
C LYS A 140 6.50 -7.00 2.99
N GLY A 141 7.69 -6.55 3.38
CA GLY A 141 8.70 -6.10 2.41
C GLY A 141 8.57 -4.63 1.98
N ILE A 142 7.50 -3.92 2.33
CA ILE A 142 7.32 -2.51 1.94
C ILE A 142 8.52 -1.64 2.36
N LYS A 143 9.05 -1.81 3.59
CA LYS A 143 10.21 -1.06 4.08
C LYS A 143 11.43 -1.24 3.20
N GLN A 144 11.75 -2.49 2.88
CA GLN A 144 12.93 -2.84 2.06
C GLN A 144 12.80 -2.28 0.64
N VAL A 145 11.60 -2.43 0.05
CA VAL A 145 11.32 -1.96 -1.31
C VAL A 145 11.37 -0.44 -1.37
N MET A 146 10.70 0.27 -0.45
CA MET A 146 10.75 1.73 -0.43
C MET A 146 12.17 2.26 -0.16
N GLN A 147 12.90 1.70 0.80
CA GLN A 147 14.29 2.11 1.07
C GLN A 147 15.22 1.90 -0.12
N LYS A 148 15.01 0.82 -0.88
CA LYS A 148 15.81 0.53 -2.08
C LYS A 148 15.59 1.55 -3.18
N HIS A 149 14.37 2.02 -3.40
CA HIS A 149 14.00 2.81 -4.57
C HIS A 149 13.91 4.32 -4.31
N VAL A 150 13.47 4.73 -3.12
CA VAL A 150 13.32 6.16 -2.76
C VAL A 150 14.29 6.61 -1.67
N GLY A 151 15.21 5.74 -1.26
CA GLY A 151 16.28 6.05 -0.34
C GLY A 151 15.81 6.29 1.09
N LYS A 152 16.57 7.13 1.80
CA LYS A 152 16.34 7.44 3.22
C LYS A 152 15.50 8.71 3.40
N SER A 153 14.39 8.83 2.71
CA SER A 153 13.41 9.85 3.06
C SER A 153 12.85 9.57 4.44
N TYR A 154 12.69 10.59 5.27
CA TYR A 154 12.36 10.39 6.68
C TYR A 154 10.87 10.56 6.96
N TRP A 155 10.15 11.34 6.17
CA TRP A 155 8.76 11.71 6.41
C TRP A 155 7.78 10.51 6.48
N TYR A 156 8.05 9.40 5.84
CA TYR A 156 7.22 8.19 5.89
C TYR A 156 7.65 7.18 6.98
N LYS A 157 8.77 7.41 7.67
CA LYS A 157 9.33 6.48 8.69
C LYS A 157 8.83 6.73 10.09
N TYR A 158 8.30 7.91 10.38
CA TYR A 158 7.84 8.24 11.73
C TYR A 158 6.62 7.41 12.11
N LYS A 159 6.61 6.95 13.37
CA LYS A 159 5.42 6.34 13.95
C LYS A 159 4.31 7.38 14.04
N LEU A 160 3.05 6.92 13.96
CA LEU A 160 1.90 7.82 14.05
C LEU A 160 1.72 8.48 15.42
N ASN A 161 2.29 7.89 16.46
CA ASN A 161 2.14 8.31 17.85
C ASN A 161 3.41 9.00 18.41
N ASP A 162 4.31 9.45 17.57
CA ASP A 162 5.48 10.24 17.96
C ASP A 162 5.17 11.74 17.90
#